data_ca6fb7f0a4d0e1990e522f56512e62c0
#
_entry.id   ca6fb7f0a4d0e1990e522f56512e62c0
#
_cell.length_a   1.000
_cell.length_b   1.000
_cell.length_c   1.000
_cell.angle_alpha   90.00
_cell.angle_beta   90.00
_cell.angle_gamma   90.00
#
_symmetry.space_group_name_H-M   'P 1'
#
loop_
_entity.id
_entity.type
_entity.pdbx_description
1 polymer ?
#
loop_
_entity_poly.entity_id
_entity_poly.type
_entity_poly.pdbx_seq_one_letter_code
_entity_poly.pdbx_strand_id
1 'polypeptide(L)'
;MGGMHAGGAAAAGAGGSSGGTGSTMLGATPPMGWNSWNAYNCSGLNETVVKSMADAFVTTGMKDAGYQYVNLDDCWMDGRDSAGKLKPSASKFPGGIQALADYIHGKGLKIGIYETPNTKTCAGLYGGYTAGVGSVGHETTDAQTFASWGIDYLKYDKCQGQLSAFAVMRDALKATGRPIFYSINPGDQGPFCTPTNCSINLPMVANMWRIGFDISAKWSEVIRLIDANKGEYAGAGPGHWNDPDMLEVGNGLNDTEGRAHFSMWAMMAAPLITGNDLTKMSAATKATLTNAEVIAVDQDPLGKQGRVVATPGTNLEVWSKEMSGTNTRAVALFNRDSASASITVQWSQIGLPAGAASVRDLWAAKDVGPATGSYTATNVPSHSVVMLKIVSTP
;
A
#
# COMPACT_ATOMS: atom_id res chain seq x y z
N MET A 1 -10.33 -55.43 -51.98
CA MET A 1 -11.12 -54.23 -52.26
C MET A 1 -11.11 -53.41 -50.97
N GLY A 2 -10.18 -52.53 -50.85
CA GLY A 2 -9.87 -51.79 -49.63
C GLY A 2 -10.39 -50.36 -49.73
N GLY A 3 -11.08 -49.91 -48.74
CA GLY A 3 -11.43 -48.52 -48.56
C GLY A 3 -10.55 -47.87 -47.51
N MET A 4 -9.78 -46.88 -47.91
CA MET A 4 -8.96 -46.07 -47.05
C MET A 4 -9.81 -44.95 -46.43
N HIS A 5 -9.83 -44.85 -45.10
CA HIS A 5 -10.37 -43.67 -44.40
C HIS A 5 -9.23 -42.68 -44.20
N ALA A 6 -9.40 -41.46 -44.74
CA ALA A 6 -8.54 -40.32 -44.46
C ALA A 6 -9.00 -39.64 -43.17
N GLY A 7 -8.12 -39.58 -42.21
CA GLY A 7 -8.33 -38.80 -40.99
C GLY A 7 -8.03 -37.33 -41.24
N GLY A 8 -8.99 -36.45 -41.00
CA GLY A 8 -8.85 -35.01 -41.02
C GLY A 8 -8.25 -34.52 -39.72
N ALA A 9 -7.10 -33.82 -39.79
CA ALA A 9 -6.49 -33.11 -38.70
C ALA A 9 -7.23 -31.76 -38.50
N ALA A 10 -7.78 -31.52 -37.32
CA ALA A 10 -8.33 -30.23 -36.94
C ALA A 10 -7.18 -29.26 -36.64
N ALA A 11 -7.12 -28.18 -37.37
CA ALA A 11 -6.23 -27.07 -37.09
C ALA A 11 -6.70 -26.28 -35.85
N ALA A 12 -5.87 -26.23 -34.82
CA ALA A 12 -6.09 -25.36 -33.68
C ALA A 12 -5.89 -23.90 -34.11
N GLY A 13 -6.95 -23.13 -34.11
CA GLY A 13 -6.91 -21.69 -34.34
C GLY A 13 -6.20 -20.98 -33.19
N ALA A 14 -5.07 -20.35 -33.50
CA ALA A 14 -4.41 -19.43 -32.60
C ALA A 14 -5.28 -18.17 -32.43
N GLY A 15 -5.95 -18.06 -31.30
CA GLY A 15 -6.66 -16.85 -30.90
C GLY A 15 -5.62 -15.74 -30.62
N GLY A 16 -5.46 -14.82 -31.59
CA GLY A 16 -4.70 -13.62 -31.38
C GLY A 16 -5.38 -12.75 -30.34
N SER A 17 -4.78 -12.63 -29.16
CA SER A 17 -5.15 -11.60 -28.21
C SER A 17 -4.77 -10.24 -28.79
N SER A 18 -5.76 -9.49 -29.28
CA SER A 18 -5.61 -8.09 -29.57
C SER A 18 -5.29 -7.34 -28.28
N GLY A 19 -4.01 -7.06 -28.03
CA GLY A 19 -3.57 -6.19 -26.96
C GLY A 19 -4.09 -4.77 -27.18
N GLY A 20 -5.25 -4.47 -26.61
CA GLY A 20 -5.72 -3.12 -26.45
C GLY A 20 -4.75 -2.39 -25.52
N THR A 21 -3.98 -1.41 -26.03
CA THR A 21 -3.20 -0.46 -25.26
C THR A 21 -4.14 0.54 -24.57
N GLY A 22 -5.01 0.05 -23.71
CA GLY A 22 -5.69 0.88 -22.75
C GLY A 22 -4.65 1.25 -21.70
N SER A 23 -4.29 2.54 -21.62
CA SER A 23 -3.50 3.06 -20.51
C SER A 23 -4.19 2.69 -19.21
N THR A 24 -3.65 1.69 -18.50
CA THR A 24 -4.17 1.34 -17.19
C THR A 24 -3.94 2.54 -16.26
N MET A 25 -5.00 3.02 -15.61
CA MET A 25 -4.93 4.14 -14.68
C MET A 25 -3.84 3.87 -13.65
N LEU A 26 -2.90 4.81 -13.48
CA LEU A 26 -1.85 4.72 -12.47
C LEU A 26 -2.51 4.72 -11.08
N GLY A 27 -2.20 3.69 -10.27
CA GLY A 27 -2.83 3.54 -8.97
C GLY A 27 -4.32 3.16 -9.02
N ALA A 28 -4.76 2.38 -10.01
CA ALA A 28 -6.14 1.88 -10.08
C ALA A 28 -6.57 1.14 -8.80
N THR A 29 -5.63 0.51 -8.12
CA THR A 29 -5.75 -0.05 -6.76
C THR A 29 -4.64 0.52 -5.87
N PRO A 30 -4.77 0.40 -4.52
CA PRO A 30 -3.71 0.84 -3.62
C PRO A 30 -2.37 0.18 -3.95
N PRO A 31 -1.23 0.90 -3.90
CA PRO A 31 0.07 0.30 -4.20
C PRO A 31 0.45 -0.73 -3.13
N MET A 32 1.08 -1.82 -3.59
CA MET A 32 1.65 -2.86 -2.73
C MET A 32 3.17 -2.89 -2.93
N GLY A 33 3.93 -2.90 -1.82
CA GLY A 33 5.37 -2.80 -1.91
C GLY A 33 6.11 -2.93 -0.60
N TRP A 34 7.34 -2.42 -0.59
CA TRP A 34 8.22 -2.31 0.57
C TRP A 34 8.87 -0.93 0.57
N ASN A 35 9.13 -0.40 1.77
CA ASN A 35 9.89 0.82 1.97
C ASN A 35 11.04 0.57 2.96
N SER A 36 12.21 1.14 2.69
CA SER A 36 13.43 0.86 3.41
C SER A 36 13.52 1.50 4.81
N TRP A 37 12.68 2.49 5.13
CA TRP A 37 12.91 3.35 6.29
C TRP A 37 12.88 2.62 7.62
N ASN A 38 11.79 1.93 7.94
CA ASN A 38 11.58 1.39 9.29
C ASN A 38 12.53 0.23 9.64
N ALA A 39 12.96 -0.58 8.65
CA ALA A 39 13.93 -1.64 8.90
C ALA A 39 15.39 -1.17 8.86
N TYR A 40 15.72 -0.16 8.06
CA TYR A 40 17.12 0.12 7.72
C TYR A 40 17.58 1.54 8.01
N ASN A 41 16.68 2.52 8.03
CA ASN A 41 17.02 3.94 8.22
C ASN A 41 18.17 4.38 7.31
N CYS A 42 18.85 5.48 7.66
CA CYS A 42 20.01 5.97 6.91
C CYS A 42 21.23 5.03 6.99
N SER A 43 21.43 4.38 8.12
CA SER A 43 22.64 3.59 8.38
C SER A 43 22.65 2.23 7.69
N GLY A 44 21.49 1.62 7.53
CA GLY A 44 21.35 0.29 6.93
C GLY A 44 21.07 0.31 5.43
N LEU A 45 20.56 1.41 4.88
CA LEU A 45 20.20 1.50 3.48
C LEU A 45 21.44 1.47 2.56
N ASN A 46 21.48 0.49 1.65
CA ASN A 46 22.49 0.37 0.59
C ASN A 46 21.99 -0.52 -0.56
N GLU A 47 22.74 -0.54 -1.66
CA GLU A 47 22.40 -1.29 -2.88
C GLU A 47 22.19 -2.79 -2.62
N THR A 48 23.05 -3.40 -1.79
CA THR A 48 22.95 -4.84 -1.45
C THR A 48 21.65 -5.15 -0.73
N VAL A 49 21.28 -4.33 0.25
CA VAL A 49 20.01 -4.48 0.98
C VAL A 49 18.82 -4.37 0.02
N VAL A 50 18.80 -3.36 -0.84
CA VAL A 50 17.68 -3.15 -1.76
C VAL A 50 17.55 -4.33 -2.76
N LYS A 51 18.66 -4.81 -3.27
CA LYS A 51 18.69 -6.02 -4.13
C LYS A 51 18.18 -7.25 -3.38
N SER A 52 18.59 -7.43 -2.12
CA SER A 52 18.11 -8.53 -1.28
C SER A 52 16.61 -8.49 -1.04
N MET A 53 16.02 -7.28 -0.86
CA MET A 53 14.57 -7.12 -0.75
C MET A 53 13.86 -7.45 -2.06
N ALA A 54 14.39 -7.00 -3.19
CA ALA A 54 13.84 -7.35 -4.51
C ALA A 54 13.90 -8.88 -4.77
N ASP A 55 14.96 -9.56 -4.34
CA ASP A 55 15.06 -11.02 -4.39
C ASP A 55 14.05 -11.69 -3.46
N ALA A 56 13.86 -11.14 -2.26
CA ALA A 56 12.90 -11.65 -1.31
C ALA A 56 11.46 -11.55 -1.83
N PHE A 57 11.09 -10.52 -2.58
CA PHE A 57 9.78 -10.45 -3.22
C PHE A 57 9.48 -11.68 -4.08
N VAL A 58 10.48 -12.14 -4.84
CA VAL A 58 10.34 -13.31 -5.71
C VAL A 58 10.36 -14.60 -4.90
N THR A 59 11.34 -14.76 -4.02
CA THR A 59 11.58 -16.04 -3.31
C THR A 59 10.56 -16.34 -2.21
N THR A 60 9.94 -15.31 -1.66
CA THR A 60 8.90 -15.47 -0.62
C THR A 60 7.48 -15.57 -1.19
N GLY A 61 7.28 -15.33 -2.49
CA GLY A 61 5.96 -15.30 -3.12
C GLY A 61 5.20 -13.97 -2.96
N MET A 62 5.82 -12.93 -2.40
CA MET A 62 5.19 -11.61 -2.29
C MET A 62 4.88 -11.00 -3.66
N LYS A 63 5.77 -11.17 -4.64
CA LYS A 63 5.50 -10.74 -6.02
C LYS A 63 4.23 -11.39 -6.58
N ASP A 64 4.07 -12.70 -6.40
CA ASP A 64 2.89 -13.45 -6.87
C ASP A 64 1.62 -13.03 -6.11
N ALA A 65 1.77 -12.57 -4.86
CA ALA A 65 0.68 -11.99 -4.08
C ALA A 65 0.31 -10.55 -4.49
N GLY A 66 1.05 -9.92 -5.43
CA GLY A 66 0.72 -8.61 -6.00
C GLY A 66 1.66 -7.47 -5.57
N TYR A 67 2.64 -7.70 -4.72
CA TYR A 67 3.61 -6.67 -4.34
C TYR A 67 4.53 -6.33 -5.51
N GLN A 68 4.70 -5.04 -5.81
CA GLN A 68 5.41 -4.58 -6.99
C GLN A 68 6.50 -3.54 -6.69
N TYR A 69 6.31 -2.68 -5.68
CA TYR A 69 7.18 -1.52 -5.47
C TYR A 69 8.28 -1.81 -4.44
N VAL A 70 9.53 -1.57 -4.83
CA VAL A 70 10.71 -1.59 -3.95
C VAL A 70 11.16 -0.15 -3.77
N ASN A 71 10.79 0.48 -2.65
CA ASN A 71 10.97 1.90 -2.44
C ASN A 71 12.17 2.20 -1.55
N LEU A 72 13.11 2.97 -2.10
CA LEU A 72 14.19 3.61 -1.34
C LEU A 72 13.61 4.83 -0.63
N ASP A 73 13.78 4.90 0.67
CA ASP A 73 13.49 6.10 1.47
C ASP A 73 14.69 7.05 1.51
N ASP A 74 14.73 8.02 2.41
CA ASP A 74 15.79 9.02 2.56
C ASP A 74 17.19 8.40 2.67
N CYS A 75 18.23 9.23 2.53
CA CYS A 75 19.64 8.85 2.69
C CYS A 75 20.27 8.03 1.55
N TRP A 76 19.69 8.07 0.35
CA TRP A 76 20.26 7.40 -0.82
C TRP A 76 21.29 8.26 -1.58
N MET A 77 21.28 9.59 -1.43
CA MET A 77 22.04 10.56 -2.23
C MET A 77 23.31 11.08 -1.56
N ASP A 78 24.18 11.68 -2.34
CA ASP A 78 25.40 12.38 -1.96
C ASP A 78 25.43 13.82 -2.53
N GLY A 79 24.33 14.56 -2.27
CA GLY A 79 24.17 15.92 -2.77
C GLY A 79 23.92 15.98 -4.27
N ARG A 80 24.43 17.05 -4.91
CA ARG A 80 24.29 17.30 -6.35
C ARG A 80 25.66 17.39 -7.02
N ASP A 81 25.70 17.11 -8.32
CA ASP A 81 26.87 17.33 -9.16
C ASP A 81 26.99 18.81 -9.60
N SER A 82 28.03 19.13 -10.37
CA SER A 82 28.27 20.50 -10.88
C SER A 82 27.21 20.98 -11.87
N ALA A 83 26.40 20.09 -12.43
CA ALA A 83 25.25 20.39 -13.29
C ALA A 83 23.93 20.51 -12.50
N GLY A 84 23.97 20.39 -11.17
CA GLY A 84 22.81 20.46 -10.30
C GLY A 84 21.99 19.17 -10.24
N LYS A 85 22.41 18.07 -10.85
CA LYS A 85 21.73 16.78 -10.80
C LYS A 85 21.98 16.06 -9.48
N LEU A 86 20.98 15.39 -8.95
CA LEU A 86 21.11 14.51 -7.79
C LEU A 86 22.16 13.43 -8.04
N LYS A 87 22.99 13.19 -7.06
CA LYS A 87 24.09 12.25 -7.10
C LYS A 87 23.84 11.11 -6.11
N PRO A 88 23.72 9.85 -6.57
CA PRO A 88 23.66 8.72 -5.65
C PRO A 88 24.90 8.64 -4.76
N SER A 89 24.73 8.20 -3.52
CA SER A 89 25.88 7.95 -2.65
C SER A 89 26.75 6.82 -3.19
N ALA A 90 27.98 7.14 -3.60
CA ALA A 90 28.89 6.15 -4.20
C ALA A 90 29.27 5.03 -3.21
N SER A 91 29.25 5.29 -1.91
CA SER A 91 29.52 4.29 -0.87
C SER A 91 28.34 3.34 -0.64
N LYS A 92 27.11 3.83 -0.80
CA LYS A 92 25.90 3.03 -0.59
C LYS A 92 25.38 2.38 -1.88
N PHE A 93 25.50 3.07 -3.01
CA PHE A 93 25.01 2.67 -4.32
C PHE A 93 26.12 2.77 -5.37
N PRO A 94 27.17 1.93 -5.27
CA PRO A 94 28.32 2.00 -6.17
C PRO A 94 27.97 1.75 -7.64
N GLY A 95 26.90 0.99 -7.92
CA GLY A 95 26.38 0.77 -9.28
C GLY A 95 25.51 1.93 -9.81
N GLY A 96 25.12 2.86 -8.94
CA GLY A 96 24.17 3.93 -9.25
C GLY A 96 22.71 3.48 -9.26
N ILE A 97 21.80 4.47 -9.25
CA ILE A 97 20.34 4.19 -9.14
C ILE A 97 19.78 3.58 -10.43
N GLN A 98 20.28 3.98 -11.60
CA GLN A 98 19.81 3.41 -12.86
C GLN A 98 20.09 1.88 -12.96
N ALA A 99 21.30 1.45 -12.63
CA ALA A 99 21.64 0.01 -12.64
C ALA A 99 20.82 -0.77 -11.59
N LEU A 100 20.50 -0.15 -10.46
CA LEU A 100 19.61 -0.72 -9.46
C LEU A 100 18.17 -0.84 -9.99
N ALA A 101 17.69 0.17 -10.71
CA ALA A 101 16.38 0.15 -11.36
C ALA A 101 16.30 -0.96 -12.40
N ASP A 102 17.32 -1.11 -13.25
CA ASP A 102 17.39 -2.18 -14.25
C ASP A 102 17.36 -3.57 -13.58
N TYR A 103 18.07 -3.73 -12.45
CA TYR A 103 18.05 -4.98 -11.68
C TYR A 103 16.64 -5.31 -11.14
N ILE A 104 15.95 -4.31 -10.58
CA ILE A 104 14.60 -4.47 -10.03
C ILE A 104 13.59 -4.74 -11.15
N HIS A 105 13.66 -4.00 -12.25
CA HIS A 105 12.84 -4.20 -13.44
C HIS A 105 13.07 -5.59 -14.06
N GLY A 106 14.31 -6.08 -14.07
CA GLY A 106 14.65 -7.43 -14.54
C GLY A 106 13.94 -8.54 -13.75
N LYS A 107 13.47 -8.26 -12.54
CA LYS A 107 12.61 -9.16 -11.74
C LYS A 107 11.11 -8.94 -11.97
N GLY A 108 10.73 -8.01 -12.84
CA GLY A 108 9.34 -7.59 -13.08
C GLY A 108 8.75 -6.84 -11.89
N LEU A 109 9.59 -6.13 -11.14
CA LEU A 109 9.22 -5.24 -10.02
C LEU A 109 9.41 -3.79 -10.46
N LYS A 110 8.98 -2.86 -9.61
CA LYS A 110 9.07 -1.40 -9.80
C LYS A 110 9.93 -0.79 -8.71
N ILE A 111 10.64 0.29 -9.04
CA ILE A 111 11.49 1.00 -8.08
C ILE A 111 10.91 2.35 -7.70
N GLY A 112 10.92 2.66 -6.41
CA GLY A 112 10.60 3.99 -5.89
C GLY A 112 11.81 4.69 -5.29
N ILE A 113 11.71 6.02 -5.21
CA ILE A 113 12.74 6.88 -4.64
C ILE A 113 12.10 7.94 -3.74
N TYR A 114 12.90 8.58 -2.91
CA TYR A 114 12.50 9.60 -1.93
C TYR A 114 13.11 10.96 -2.28
N GLU A 115 12.31 12.01 -2.06
CA GLU A 115 12.74 13.40 -2.13
C GLU A 115 11.86 14.33 -1.28
N THR A 116 12.22 15.62 -1.21
CA THR A 116 11.50 16.63 -0.41
C THR A 116 11.32 17.95 -1.16
N PRO A 117 10.23 18.70 -0.91
CA PRO A 117 10.02 20.06 -1.39
C PRO A 117 10.79 21.10 -0.56
N ASN A 118 12.03 20.84 -0.20
CA ASN A 118 12.86 21.69 0.62
C ASN A 118 14.29 21.77 0.06
N THR A 119 15.19 22.50 0.71
CA THR A 119 16.62 22.54 0.38
C THR A 119 17.36 21.30 0.89
N LYS A 120 16.79 20.61 1.89
CA LYS A 120 17.33 19.38 2.50
C LYS A 120 16.25 18.33 2.66
N THR A 121 16.67 17.05 2.68
CA THR A 121 15.79 15.95 3.06
C THR A 121 15.44 16.00 4.57
N CYS A 122 14.46 15.21 5.02
CA CYS A 122 14.12 15.12 6.44
C CYS A 122 15.30 14.66 7.28
N ALA A 123 16.03 13.65 6.85
CA ALA A 123 17.25 13.20 7.53
C ALA A 123 18.36 14.28 7.49
N GLY A 124 18.40 15.11 6.45
CA GLY A 124 19.27 16.26 6.35
C GLY A 124 18.93 17.39 7.31
N LEU A 125 17.63 17.55 7.63
CA LEU A 125 17.15 18.57 8.57
C LEU A 125 17.21 18.09 10.02
N TYR A 126 16.81 16.85 10.30
CA TYR A 126 16.56 16.37 11.66
C TYR A 126 17.51 15.25 12.09
N GLY A 127 18.04 14.46 11.14
CA GLY A 127 18.81 13.24 11.40
C GLY A 127 20.32 13.37 11.17
N GLY A 128 20.84 14.57 10.87
CA GLY A 128 22.28 14.79 10.67
C GLY A 128 22.86 14.22 9.36
N TYR A 129 22.03 13.82 8.41
CA TYR A 129 22.47 13.37 7.09
C TYR A 129 22.81 14.58 6.18
N THR A 130 24.01 15.12 6.32
CA THR A 130 24.42 16.38 5.69
C THR A 130 24.38 16.36 4.16
N ALA A 131 24.50 15.18 3.54
CA ALA A 131 24.44 14.97 2.10
C ALA A 131 23.00 14.99 1.53
N GLY A 132 21.99 14.92 2.40
CA GLY A 132 20.58 14.95 2.00
C GLY A 132 20.18 16.34 1.53
N VAL A 133 19.91 16.47 0.23
CA VAL A 133 19.47 17.71 -0.43
C VAL A 133 18.09 17.49 -1.04
N GLY A 134 17.20 18.47 -0.95
CA GLY A 134 15.87 18.40 -1.51
C GLY A 134 15.74 19.03 -2.89
N SER A 135 14.55 18.97 -3.46
CA SER A 135 14.27 19.35 -4.86
C SER A 135 13.88 20.80 -5.05
N VAL A 136 13.72 21.62 -3.99
CA VAL A 136 13.25 23.01 -4.16
C VAL A 136 14.15 23.78 -5.12
N GLY A 137 13.53 24.31 -6.21
CA GLY A 137 14.23 25.00 -7.30
C GLY A 137 14.93 24.07 -8.30
N HIS A 138 14.81 22.74 -8.14
CA HIS A 138 15.39 21.72 -9.01
C HIS A 138 14.35 20.69 -9.50
N GLU A 139 13.06 20.90 -9.24
CA GLU A 139 12.00 19.92 -9.45
C GLU A 139 11.99 19.36 -10.89
N THR A 140 12.19 20.23 -11.89
CA THR A 140 12.26 19.82 -13.29
C THR A 140 13.48 18.92 -13.57
N THR A 141 14.65 19.31 -13.06
CA THR A 141 15.90 18.54 -13.25
C THR A 141 15.80 17.18 -12.54
N ASP A 142 15.24 17.18 -11.33
CA ASP A 142 15.10 15.96 -10.54
C ASP A 142 14.08 14.99 -11.15
N ALA A 143 12.92 15.50 -11.58
CA ALA A 143 11.94 14.70 -12.29
C ALA A 143 12.50 14.07 -13.57
N GLN A 144 13.26 14.83 -14.38
CA GLN A 144 13.95 14.29 -15.55
C GLN A 144 15.00 13.24 -15.18
N THR A 145 15.71 13.46 -14.09
CA THR A 145 16.70 12.50 -13.56
C THR A 145 16.01 11.20 -13.14
N PHE A 146 14.92 11.28 -12.38
CA PHE A 146 14.13 10.11 -11.98
C PHE A 146 13.59 9.36 -13.20
N ALA A 147 13.03 10.07 -14.16
CA ALA A 147 12.55 9.46 -15.40
C ALA A 147 13.68 8.76 -16.18
N SER A 148 14.87 9.38 -16.28
CA SER A 148 16.04 8.81 -16.97
C SER A 148 16.59 7.56 -16.26
N TRP A 149 16.47 7.47 -14.93
CA TRP A 149 16.86 6.30 -14.15
C TRP A 149 15.81 5.19 -14.16
N GLY A 150 14.65 5.41 -14.76
CA GLY A 150 13.58 4.43 -14.78
C GLY A 150 12.78 4.33 -13.48
N ILE A 151 12.73 5.38 -12.67
CA ILE A 151 11.94 5.40 -11.44
C ILE A 151 10.44 5.32 -11.73
N ASP A 152 9.71 4.52 -10.94
CA ASP A 152 8.27 4.26 -11.09
C ASP A 152 7.42 4.88 -9.98
N TYR A 153 8.04 5.32 -8.89
CA TYR A 153 7.36 5.85 -7.71
C TYR A 153 8.24 6.91 -7.04
N LEU A 154 7.63 8.05 -6.66
CA LEU A 154 8.29 9.08 -5.87
C LEU A 154 7.53 9.29 -4.55
N LYS A 155 8.21 9.09 -3.40
CA LYS A 155 7.79 9.61 -2.09
C LYS A 155 8.35 11.02 -1.93
N TYR A 156 7.45 12.00 -1.76
CA TYR A 156 7.82 13.42 -1.65
C TYR A 156 7.36 13.97 -0.31
N ASP A 157 8.30 14.12 0.61
CA ASP A 157 8.07 14.32 2.04
C ASP A 157 8.23 15.80 2.43
N LYS A 158 7.22 16.42 3.06
CA LYS A 158 7.17 17.87 3.26
C LYS A 158 8.35 18.48 4.05
N CYS A 159 8.70 17.91 5.19
CA CYS A 159 9.83 18.31 6.06
C CYS A 159 10.11 19.82 6.09
N GLN A 160 9.18 20.64 6.57
CA GLN A 160 9.22 22.11 6.56
C GLN A 160 9.02 22.78 5.18
N GLY A 161 8.88 22.00 4.08
CA GLY A 161 8.57 22.55 2.76
C GLY A 161 7.17 23.15 2.68
N GLN A 162 6.87 23.81 1.55
CA GLN A 162 5.58 24.43 1.32
C GLN A 162 4.63 23.44 0.62
N LEU A 163 3.35 23.44 0.99
CA LEU A 163 2.33 22.59 0.34
C LEU A 163 2.19 22.87 -1.16
N SER A 164 2.41 24.13 -1.58
CA SER A 164 2.36 24.52 -3.02
C SER A 164 3.44 23.82 -3.86
N ALA A 165 4.56 23.43 -3.28
CA ALA A 165 5.65 22.75 -3.99
C ALA A 165 5.27 21.34 -4.46
N PHE A 166 4.28 20.70 -3.85
CA PHE A 166 3.77 19.41 -4.34
C PHE A 166 3.21 19.49 -5.75
N ALA A 167 2.48 20.57 -6.08
CA ALA A 167 1.97 20.78 -7.43
C ALA A 167 3.11 21.03 -8.44
N VAL A 168 4.17 21.72 -8.04
CA VAL A 168 5.35 21.96 -8.89
C VAL A 168 6.02 20.64 -9.28
N MET A 169 6.29 19.76 -8.31
CA MET A 169 6.86 18.44 -8.58
C MET A 169 5.91 17.56 -9.40
N ARG A 170 4.59 17.55 -9.11
CA ARG A 170 3.60 16.86 -9.96
C ARG A 170 3.71 17.25 -11.42
N ASP A 171 3.78 18.56 -11.70
CA ASP A 171 3.83 19.06 -13.07
C ASP A 171 5.17 18.74 -13.73
N ALA A 172 6.27 18.78 -12.98
CA ALA A 172 7.59 18.34 -13.44
C ALA A 172 7.61 16.85 -13.79
N LEU A 173 7.03 15.99 -12.94
CA LEU A 173 6.90 14.56 -13.22
C LEU A 173 6.07 14.29 -14.48
N LYS A 174 4.92 14.93 -14.61
CA LYS A 174 4.06 14.82 -15.82
C LYS A 174 4.79 15.24 -17.09
N ALA A 175 5.59 16.30 -17.03
CA ALA A 175 6.34 16.82 -18.17
C ALA A 175 7.41 15.81 -18.68
N THR A 176 7.85 14.86 -17.88
CA THR A 176 8.79 13.81 -18.30
C THR A 176 8.17 12.80 -19.27
N GLY A 177 6.85 12.67 -19.29
CA GLY A 177 6.12 11.64 -20.05
C GLY A 177 6.20 10.22 -19.45
N ARG A 178 7.03 9.99 -18.40
CA ARG A 178 7.06 8.70 -17.69
C ARG A 178 5.95 8.64 -16.65
N PRO A 179 5.18 7.53 -16.56
CA PRO A 179 4.19 7.33 -15.52
C PRO A 179 4.88 7.02 -14.17
N ILE A 180 5.05 8.01 -13.33
CA ILE A 180 5.64 7.88 -11.99
C ILE A 180 4.52 8.04 -10.96
N PHE A 181 4.29 7.02 -10.12
CA PHE A 181 3.33 7.07 -9.03
C PHE A 181 3.79 8.09 -7.99
N TYR A 182 2.98 9.11 -7.76
CA TYR A 182 3.36 10.23 -6.91
C TYR A 182 2.69 10.13 -5.54
N SER A 183 3.50 9.87 -4.51
CA SER A 183 3.12 9.81 -3.11
C SER A 183 3.64 11.03 -2.36
N ILE A 184 2.81 11.69 -1.59
CA ILE A 184 3.21 12.85 -0.81
C ILE A 184 2.96 12.64 0.69
N ASN A 185 3.81 13.24 1.51
CA ASN A 185 3.56 13.40 2.94
C ASN A 185 3.32 14.90 3.23
N PRO A 186 2.05 15.36 3.31
CA PRO A 186 1.75 16.78 3.46
C PRO A 186 1.87 17.31 4.89
N GLY A 187 2.27 16.48 5.85
CA GLY A 187 2.42 16.84 7.26
C GLY A 187 3.81 16.57 7.81
N ASP A 188 4.28 17.42 8.72
CA ASP A 188 5.50 17.21 9.49
C ASP A 188 5.39 17.75 10.91
N GLN A 189 4.73 18.90 11.09
CA GLN A 189 4.47 19.53 12.39
C GLN A 189 3.12 20.25 12.34
N GLY A 190 2.31 20.06 13.37
CA GLY A 190 0.96 20.64 13.46
C GLY A 190 -0.14 19.71 12.92
N PRO A 191 -1.33 20.22 12.65
CA PRO A 191 -2.44 19.43 12.14
C PRO A 191 -2.08 18.81 10.78
N PHE A 192 -2.34 17.51 10.62
CA PHE A 192 -2.11 16.83 9.35
C PHE A 192 -3.07 17.36 8.29
N CYS A 193 -2.54 17.53 7.07
CA CYS A 193 -3.32 17.93 5.91
C CYS A 193 -3.98 16.69 5.32
N THR A 194 -5.27 16.51 5.54
CA THR A 194 -6.07 15.39 5.04
C THR A 194 -7.09 15.89 4.00
N PRO A 195 -7.74 15.02 3.22
CA PRO A 195 -8.76 15.43 2.26
C PRO A 195 -9.85 16.33 2.82
N THR A 196 -10.18 16.19 4.12
CA THR A 196 -11.24 16.95 4.77
C THR A 196 -10.81 18.32 5.30
N ASN A 197 -9.49 18.58 5.46
CA ASN A 197 -9.00 19.82 6.10
C ASN A 197 -7.83 20.51 5.39
N CYS A 198 -7.35 19.97 4.26
CA CYS A 198 -6.19 20.50 3.56
C CYS A 198 -6.52 21.74 2.72
N SER A 199 -5.59 22.69 2.67
CA SER A 199 -5.69 23.88 1.82
C SER A 199 -5.42 23.59 0.34
N ILE A 200 -4.86 22.43 0.01
CA ILE A 200 -4.69 21.94 -1.36
C ILE A 200 -5.61 20.74 -1.62
N ASN A 201 -6.03 20.57 -2.86
CA ASN A 201 -6.83 19.42 -3.26
C ASN A 201 -5.91 18.21 -3.47
N LEU A 202 -5.74 17.36 -2.46
CA LEU A 202 -4.82 16.23 -2.48
C LEU A 202 -5.05 15.27 -3.66
N PRO A 203 -6.30 14.84 -3.99
CA PRO A 203 -6.58 14.01 -5.15
C PRO A 203 -6.16 14.62 -6.50
N MET A 204 -6.15 15.95 -6.61
CA MET A 204 -5.69 16.64 -7.81
C MET A 204 -4.16 16.77 -7.89
N VAL A 205 -3.48 16.56 -6.77
CA VAL A 205 -2.02 16.76 -6.66
C VAL A 205 -1.26 15.43 -6.76
N ALA A 206 -1.71 14.39 -6.08
CA ALA A 206 -0.94 13.15 -5.93
C ALA A 206 -1.82 11.91 -6.10
N ASN A 207 -1.17 10.76 -6.33
CA ASN A 207 -1.82 9.45 -6.34
C ASN A 207 -2.00 8.89 -4.91
N MET A 208 -1.27 9.41 -3.93
CA MET A 208 -1.32 8.96 -2.56
C MET A 208 -0.82 10.05 -1.62
N TRP A 209 -1.39 10.14 -0.42
CA TRP A 209 -0.97 11.11 0.59
C TRP A 209 -1.08 10.55 2.00
N ARG A 210 -0.07 10.82 2.80
CA ARG A 210 -0.07 10.50 4.23
C ARG A 210 -1.18 11.26 4.96
N ILE A 211 -1.83 10.58 5.90
CA ILE A 211 -2.93 11.15 6.71
C ILE A 211 -2.56 11.24 8.21
N GLY A 212 -1.39 10.82 8.60
CA GLY A 212 -0.90 10.82 9.98
C GLY A 212 0.61 10.83 10.08
N PHE A 213 1.13 11.07 11.29
CA PHE A 213 2.55 11.01 11.58
C PHE A 213 3.10 9.59 11.41
N ASP A 214 4.43 9.48 11.31
CA ASP A 214 5.12 8.22 11.10
C ASP A 214 4.72 7.16 12.11
N ILE A 215 4.53 5.95 11.59
CA ILE A 215 4.20 4.77 12.39
C ILE A 215 5.45 4.23 13.08
N SER A 216 5.26 3.64 14.26
CA SER A 216 6.23 2.73 14.86
C SER A 216 5.54 1.42 15.22
N ALA A 217 6.32 0.34 15.41
CA ALA A 217 5.82 -1.00 15.68
C ALA A 217 5.20 -1.14 17.08
N LYS A 218 4.17 -0.35 17.36
CA LYS A 218 3.38 -0.36 18.59
C LYS A 218 1.90 -0.41 18.27
N TRP A 219 1.15 -1.20 19.01
CA TRP A 219 -0.30 -1.29 18.85
C TRP A 219 -1.01 0.07 18.93
N SER A 220 -0.60 0.92 19.88
CA SER A 220 -1.15 2.27 20.03
C SER A 220 -0.98 3.14 18.78
N GLU A 221 0.11 2.97 18.02
CA GLU A 221 0.34 3.71 16.79
C GLU A 221 -0.54 3.18 15.64
N VAL A 222 -0.73 1.86 15.55
CA VAL A 222 -1.68 1.25 14.62
C VAL A 222 -3.09 1.81 14.87
N ILE A 223 -3.54 1.84 16.14
CA ILE A 223 -4.84 2.39 16.52
C ILE A 223 -4.96 3.87 16.18
N ARG A 224 -3.94 4.67 16.50
CA ARG A 224 -3.90 6.11 16.18
C ARG A 224 -4.11 6.37 14.69
N LEU A 225 -3.48 5.58 13.83
CA LEU A 225 -3.58 5.74 12.38
C LEU A 225 -4.89 5.22 11.80
N ILE A 226 -5.46 4.15 12.36
CA ILE A 226 -6.83 3.72 12.04
C ILE A 226 -7.81 4.85 12.37
N ASP A 227 -7.68 5.46 13.56
CA ASP A 227 -8.57 6.55 13.99
C ASP A 227 -8.40 7.81 13.14
N ALA A 228 -7.18 8.12 12.71
CA ALA A 228 -6.92 9.24 11.79
C ALA A 228 -7.54 9.01 10.40
N ASN A 229 -7.50 7.76 9.89
CA ASN A 229 -7.96 7.44 8.53
C ASN A 229 -9.46 7.14 8.42
N LYS A 230 -10.12 6.69 9.48
CA LYS A 230 -11.49 6.16 9.42
C LYS A 230 -12.53 7.18 8.91
N GLY A 231 -12.26 8.47 9.06
CA GLY A 231 -13.13 9.57 8.59
C GLY A 231 -12.84 10.05 7.17
N GLU A 232 -11.70 9.69 6.58
CA GLU A 232 -11.20 10.25 5.32
C GLU A 232 -11.68 9.50 4.06
N TYR A 233 -12.64 8.61 4.19
CA TYR A 233 -13.11 7.70 3.14
C TYR A 233 -13.62 8.40 1.87
N ALA A 234 -14.04 9.65 1.94
CA ALA A 234 -14.54 10.39 0.78
C ALA A 234 -13.41 10.89 -0.15
N GLY A 235 -12.18 10.97 0.34
CA GLY A 235 -11.03 11.47 -0.42
C GLY A 235 -10.33 10.41 -1.24
N ALA A 236 -10.51 9.11 -0.92
CA ALA A 236 -9.80 8.01 -1.54
C ALA A 236 -10.64 7.29 -2.61
N GLY A 237 -9.98 6.74 -3.62
CA GLY A 237 -10.59 5.97 -4.69
C GLY A 237 -9.58 5.62 -5.78
N PRO A 238 -10.00 4.95 -6.86
CA PRO A 238 -9.11 4.58 -7.95
C PRO A 238 -8.29 5.77 -8.46
N GLY A 239 -6.96 5.61 -8.47
CA GLY A 239 -6.01 6.63 -8.87
C GLY A 239 -5.47 7.52 -7.74
N HIS A 240 -6.07 7.50 -6.54
CA HIS A 240 -5.66 8.33 -5.41
C HIS A 240 -6.10 7.75 -4.05
N TRP A 241 -5.18 7.62 -3.10
CA TRP A 241 -5.34 6.82 -1.90
C TRP A 241 -4.90 7.55 -0.63
N ASN A 242 -5.66 7.36 0.45
CA ASN A 242 -5.22 7.71 1.80
C ASN A 242 -4.13 6.75 2.27
N ASP A 243 -3.05 7.29 2.84
CA ASP A 243 -1.91 6.52 3.33
C ASP A 243 -1.76 6.68 4.85
N PRO A 244 -2.19 5.69 5.64
CA PRO A 244 -1.95 5.69 7.08
C PRO A 244 -0.54 5.25 7.47
N ASP A 245 0.39 5.23 6.53
CA ASP A 245 1.78 4.77 6.63
C ASP A 245 1.96 3.26 6.40
N MET A 246 3.22 2.85 6.37
CA MET A 246 3.62 1.49 6.03
C MET A 246 3.19 0.45 7.08
N LEU A 247 3.23 -0.81 6.69
CA LEU A 247 2.91 -1.94 7.54
C LEU A 247 4.10 -2.30 8.44
N GLU A 248 3.83 -2.46 9.74
CA GLU A 248 4.77 -2.92 10.77
C GLU A 248 4.63 -4.43 11.06
N VAL A 249 4.04 -5.19 10.16
CA VAL A 249 3.87 -6.64 10.27
C VAL A 249 5.22 -7.34 10.23
N GLY A 250 5.58 -8.03 11.32
CA GLY A 250 6.89 -8.66 11.46
C GLY A 250 8.03 -7.71 11.81
N ASN A 251 7.74 -6.47 12.20
CA ASN A 251 8.72 -5.44 12.60
C ASN A 251 8.59 -5.03 14.08
N GLY A 252 7.97 -5.88 14.93
CA GLY A 252 7.86 -5.65 16.37
C GLY A 252 6.46 -5.87 16.94
N LEU A 253 5.40 -5.82 16.14
CA LEU A 253 4.07 -6.26 16.53
C LEU A 253 4.04 -7.78 16.70
N ASN A 254 3.24 -8.30 17.66
CA ASN A 254 2.98 -9.73 17.72
C ASN A 254 2.09 -10.18 16.55
N ASP A 255 1.98 -11.50 16.31
CA ASP A 255 1.28 -12.04 15.14
C ASP A 255 -0.22 -11.67 15.13
N THR A 256 -0.88 -11.54 16.28
CA THR A 256 -2.28 -11.13 16.39
C THR A 256 -2.45 -9.67 15.99
N GLU A 257 -1.65 -8.78 16.54
CA GLU A 257 -1.64 -7.36 16.20
C GLU A 257 -1.23 -7.11 14.75
N GLY A 258 -0.23 -7.85 14.25
CA GLY A 258 0.21 -7.81 12.85
C GLY A 258 -0.91 -8.19 11.89
N ARG A 259 -1.67 -9.25 12.21
CA ARG A 259 -2.84 -9.69 11.45
C ARG A 259 -3.97 -8.66 11.49
N ALA A 260 -4.24 -8.08 12.65
CA ALA A 260 -5.24 -7.02 12.80
C ALA A 260 -4.84 -5.76 12.01
N HIS A 261 -3.58 -5.34 12.11
CA HIS A 261 -3.02 -4.24 11.34
C HIS A 261 -3.21 -4.44 9.84
N PHE A 262 -2.79 -5.58 9.28
CA PHE A 262 -2.95 -5.91 7.87
C PHE A 262 -4.42 -5.92 7.42
N SER A 263 -5.31 -6.50 8.25
CA SER A 263 -6.75 -6.53 7.97
C SER A 263 -7.36 -5.13 7.90
N MET A 264 -6.97 -4.26 8.82
CA MET A 264 -7.53 -2.91 8.87
C MET A 264 -7.01 -2.03 7.72
N TRP A 265 -5.74 -2.18 7.31
CA TRP A 265 -5.25 -1.54 6.08
C TRP A 265 -6.03 -2.00 4.86
N ALA A 266 -6.29 -3.30 4.71
CA ALA A 266 -7.11 -3.83 3.62
C ALA A 266 -8.55 -3.31 3.66
N MET A 267 -9.16 -3.21 4.84
CA MET A 267 -10.49 -2.60 5.00
C MET A 267 -10.50 -1.14 4.58
N MET A 268 -9.44 -0.40 4.90
CA MET A 268 -9.32 1.02 4.58
C MET A 268 -8.89 1.30 3.12
N ALA A 269 -8.65 0.27 2.28
CA ALA A 269 -8.06 0.42 0.95
C ALA A 269 -6.74 1.24 1.03
N ALA A 270 -5.94 0.98 2.03
CA ALA A 270 -4.69 1.66 2.30
C ALA A 270 -3.52 0.96 1.61
N PRO A 271 -2.45 1.67 1.25
CA PRO A 271 -1.27 1.06 0.64
C PRO A 271 -0.73 -0.10 1.47
N LEU A 272 -0.56 -1.27 0.86
CA LEU A 272 0.09 -2.42 1.51
C LEU A 272 1.60 -2.36 1.27
N ILE A 273 2.24 -1.33 1.83
CA ILE A 273 3.69 -1.13 1.76
C ILE A 273 4.29 -1.57 3.09
N THR A 274 5.11 -2.61 3.09
CA THR A 274 5.69 -3.18 4.31
C THR A 274 7.03 -2.54 4.66
N GLY A 275 7.30 -2.36 5.97
CA GLY A 275 8.52 -1.73 6.50
C GLY A 275 9.52 -2.69 7.14
N ASN A 276 9.29 -4.03 7.07
CA ASN A 276 10.13 -5.03 7.72
C ASN A 276 11.28 -5.55 6.83
N ASP A 277 12.20 -6.31 7.41
CA ASP A 277 13.23 -7.07 6.67
C ASP A 277 12.62 -8.35 6.09
N LEU A 278 12.36 -8.34 4.78
CA LEU A 278 11.71 -9.45 4.08
C LEU A 278 12.55 -10.74 4.06
N THR A 279 13.87 -10.64 4.25
CA THR A 279 14.77 -11.80 4.29
C THR A 279 14.68 -12.57 5.62
N LYS A 280 14.04 -11.97 6.64
CA LYS A 280 13.94 -12.50 7.99
C LYS A 280 12.50 -12.77 8.43
N MET A 281 11.55 -12.79 7.49
CA MET A 281 10.15 -13.04 7.83
C MET A 281 9.95 -14.42 8.48
N SER A 282 9.21 -14.44 9.60
CA SER A 282 8.65 -15.67 10.15
C SER A 282 7.61 -16.28 9.19
N ALA A 283 7.27 -17.54 9.39
CA ALA A 283 6.18 -18.18 8.64
C ALA A 283 4.85 -17.46 8.86
N ALA A 284 4.58 -16.95 10.05
CA ALA A 284 3.38 -16.20 10.39
C ALA A 284 3.36 -14.82 9.69
N THR A 285 4.48 -14.09 9.72
CA THR A 285 4.63 -12.82 8.99
C THR A 285 4.37 -13.01 7.50
N LYS A 286 5.03 -14.01 6.89
CA LYS A 286 4.84 -14.33 5.47
C LYS A 286 3.39 -14.68 5.17
N ALA A 287 2.77 -15.57 5.96
CA ALA A 287 1.37 -15.95 5.78
C ALA A 287 0.40 -14.75 5.91
N THR A 288 0.72 -13.79 6.79
CA THR A 288 -0.07 -12.55 6.93
C THR A 288 0.06 -11.69 5.69
N LEU A 289 1.28 -11.37 5.27
CA LEU A 289 1.54 -10.46 4.14
C LEU A 289 1.14 -11.05 2.76
N THR A 290 0.99 -12.38 2.66
CA THR A 290 0.60 -13.05 1.40
C THR A 290 -0.79 -13.68 1.43
N ASN A 291 -1.66 -13.31 2.39
CA ASN A 291 -3.04 -13.81 2.41
C ASN A 291 -3.83 -13.24 1.23
N ALA A 292 -4.07 -14.08 0.23
CA ALA A 292 -4.71 -13.67 -1.02
C ALA A 292 -6.16 -13.16 -0.83
N GLU A 293 -6.90 -13.68 0.16
CA GLU A 293 -8.28 -13.26 0.39
C GLU A 293 -8.37 -11.89 1.07
N VAL A 294 -7.46 -11.59 1.98
CA VAL A 294 -7.37 -10.26 2.60
C VAL A 294 -6.82 -9.24 1.62
N ILE A 295 -5.81 -9.60 0.82
CA ILE A 295 -5.31 -8.75 -0.27
C ILE A 295 -6.43 -8.44 -1.28
N ALA A 296 -7.27 -9.42 -1.63
CA ALA A 296 -8.41 -9.20 -2.53
C ALA A 296 -9.42 -8.18 -1.99
N VAL A 297 -9.54 -8.03 -0.68
CA VAL A 297 -10.35 -6.96 -0.08
C VAL A 297 -9.71 -5.59 -0.31
N ASP A 298 -8.39 -5.48 -0.12
CA ASP A 298 -7.66 -4.25 -0.37
C ASP A 298 -7.73 -3.84 -1.85
N GLN A 299 -7.47 -4.78 -2.73
CA GLN A 299 -7.34 -4.61 -4.18
C GLN A 299 -8.68 -4.66 -4.93
N ASP A 300 -9.81 -4.59 -4.24
CA ASP A 300 -11.13 -4.58 -4.88
C ASP A 300 -11.28 -3.38 -5.83
N PRO A 301 -11.70 -3.61 -7.11
CA PRO A 301 -11.70 -2.58 -8.14
C PRO A 301 -12.69 -1.43 -7.90
N LEU A 302 -13.66 -1.56 -6.97
CA LEU A 302 -14.46 -0.40 -6.57
C LEU A 302 -13.63 0.67 -5.84
N GLY A 303 -12.50 0.29 -5.26
CA GLY A 303 -11.59 1.20 -4.56
C GLY A 303 -12.23 1.92 -3.37
N LYS A 304 -13.31 1.40 -2.81
CA LYS A 304 -14.00 2.04 -1.69
C LYS A 304 -13.31 1.73 -0.36
N GLN A 305 -13.07 2.75 0.44
CA GLN A 305 -12.61 2.58 1.81
C GLN A 305 -13.78 2.07 2.68
N GLY A 306 -13.49 1.11 3.57
CA GLY A 306 -14.45 0.63 4.58
C GLY A 306 -14.72 1.68 5.65
N ARG A 307 -15.86 1.53 6.34
CA ARG A 307 -16.33 2.45 7.37
C ARG A 307 -16.80 1.70 8.61
N VAL A 308 -16.68 2.33 9.77
CA VAL A 308 -17.37 1.87 10.99
C VAL A 308 -18.88 2.01 10.79
N VAL A 309 -19.60 0.92 10.99
CA VAL A 309 -21.07 0.87 10.84
C VAL A 309 -21.78 0.60 12.16
N ALA A 310 -21.04 0.09 13.17
CA ALA A 310 -21.54 -0.06 14.53
C ALA A 310 -20.40 -0.13 15.54
N THR A 311 -20.69 0.29 16.78
CA THR A 311 -19.80 0.20 17.94
C THR A 311 -20.54 -0.50 19.07
N PRO A 312 -20.59 -1.86 19.07
CA PRO A 312 -21.44 -2.63 19.99
C PRO A 312 -20.95 -2.58 21.45
N GLY A 313 -19.81 -1.98 21.72
CA GLY A 313 -19.23 -1.79 23.03
C GLY A 313 -18.06 -0.82 22.99
N THR A 314 -17.52 -0.47 24.14
CA THR A 314 -16.27 0.31 24.22
C THR A 314 -15.15 -0.47 23.51
N ASN A 315 -14.42 0.16 22.61
CA ASN A 315 -13.32 -0.45 21.85
C ASN A 315 -13.70 -1.66 20.97
N LEU A 316 -15.00 -1.88 20.71
CA LEU A 316 -15.47 -2.89 19.74
C LEU A 316 -16.07 -2.18 18.53
N GLU A 317 -15.60 -2.52 17.34
CA GLU A 317 -16.04 -1.89 16.10
C GLU A 317 -16.47 -2.94 15.07
N VAL A 318 -17.57 -2.66 14.37
CA VAL A 318 -17.99 -3.37 13.17
C VAL A 318 -17.69 -2.47 11.98
N TRP A 319 -16.82 -2.93 11.11
CA TRP A 319 -16.48 -2.25 9.86
C TRP A 319 -17.13 -2.95 8.69
N SER A 320 -17.55 -2.18 7.70
CA SER A 320 -18.05 -2.69 6.42
C SER A 320 -17.43 -1.96 5.25
N LYS A 321 -16.97 -2.72 4.26
CA LYS A 321 -16.47 -2.25 2.97
C LYS A 321 -17.36 -2.83 1.87
N GLU A 322 -17.87 -1.96 1.02
CA GLU A 322 -18.57 -2.38 -0.19
C GLU A 322 -17.57 -2.96 -1.18
N MET A 323 -17.86 -4.15 -1.69
CA MET A 323 -17.01 -4.87 -2.62
C MET A 323 -17.68 -4.94 -4.01
N SER A 324 -16.86 -5.15 -5.02
CA SER A 324 -17.36 -5.51 -6.36
C SER A 324 -18.17 -6.81 -6.27
N GLY A 325 -19.26 -6.84 -7.00
CA GLY A 325 -20.23 -7.94 -6.93
C GLY A 325 -21.52 -7.54 -6.20
N THR A 326 -22.63 -8.11 -6.66
CA THR A 326 -23.96 -7.81 -6.12
C THR A 326 -24.03 -8.25 -4.65
N ASN A 327 -24.52 -7.36 -3.78
CA ASN A 327 -24.71 -7.64 -2.35
C ASN A 327 -23.48 -8.24 -1.64
N THR A 328 -22.28 -7.85 -2.04
CA THR A 328 -21.02 -8.33 -1.47
C THR A 328 -20.43 -7.28 -0.51
N ARG A 329 -20.05 -7.72 0.69
CA ARG A 329 -19.37 -6.88 1.70
C ARG A 329 -18.15 -7.60 2.26
N ALA A 330 -17.06 -6.87 2.45
CA ALA A 330 -16.06 -7.25 3.45
C ALA A 330 -16.48 -6.65 4.79
N VAL A 331 -16.32 -7.42 5.86
CA VAL A 331 -16.68 -7.03 7.23
C VAL A 331 -15.52 -7.34 8.14
N ALA A 332 -15.12 -6.37 8.98
CA ALA A 332 -14.18 -6.60 10.07
C ALA A 332 -14.90 -6.43 11.42
N LEU A 333 -14.88 -7.49 12.23
CA LEU A 333 -15.31 -7.48 13.61
C LEU A 333 -14.06 -7.26 14.45
N PHE A 334 -13.83 -5.99 14.83
CA PHE A 334 -12.58 -5.51 15.35
C PHE A 334 -12.64 -5.30 16.86
N ASN A 335 -11.79 -6.02 17.59
CA ASN A 335 -11.61 -5.89 19.03
C ASN A 335 -10.33 -5.12 19.33
N ARG A 336 -10.48 -3.88 19.77
CA ARG A 336 -9.38 -2.99 20.18
C ARG A 336 -9.08 -3.09 21.68
N ASP A 337 -9.91 -3.84 22.43
CA ASP A 337 -9.83 -3.96 23.88
C ASP A 337 -8.75 -4.96 24.32
N SER A 338 -8.40 -4.92 25.59
CA SER A 338 -7.47 -5.83 26.26
C SER A 338 -8.07 -7.18 26.63
N ALA A 339 -9.40 -7.35 26.54
CA ALA A 339 -10.11 -8.58 26.80
C ALA A 339 -10.76 -9.16 25.55
N SER A 340 -11.00 -10.48 25.51
CA SER A 340 -11.77 -11.10 24.44
C SER A 340 -13.24 -10.70 24.53
N ALA A 341 -13.90 -10.56 23.37
CA ALA A 341 -15.30 -10.19 23.29
C ALA A 341 -16.05 -10.90 22.15
N SER A 342 -17.36 -10.99 22.26
CA SER A 342 -18.20 -11.40 21.13
C SER A 342 -18.69 -10.17 20.38
N ILE A 343 -18.59 -10.19 19.06
CA ILE A 343 -18.98 -9.06 18.20
C ILE A 343 -19.96 -9.54 17.14
N THR A 344 -21.10 -8.87 17.03
CA THR A 344 -22.16 -9.20 16.09
C THR A 344 -22.28 -8.13 15.01
N VAL A 345 -22.38 -8.54 13.75
CA VAL A 345 -22.83 -7.70 12.62
C VAL A 345 -24.26 -8.06 12.24
N GLN A 346 -25.11 -7.05 12.08
CA GLN A 346 -26.45 -7.19 11.53
C GLN A 346 -26.41 -6.85 10.03
N TRP A 347 -27.17 -7.57 9.19
CA TRP A 347 -27.21 -7.28 7.76
C TRP A 347 -27.71 -5.87 7.44
N SER A 348 -28.65 -5.37 8.27
CA SER A 348 -29.15 -3.99 8.14
C SER A 348 -28.07 -2.93 8.32
N GLN A 349 -27.05 -3.18 9.17
CA GLN A 349 -25.93 -2.25 9.40
C GLN A 349 -25.02 -2.12 8.19
N ILE A 350 -24.92 -3.19 7.38
CA ILE A 350 -24.03 -3.27 6.21
C ILE A 350 -24.79 -3.16 4.87
N GLY A 351 -26.08 -2.80 4.94
CA GLY A 351 -26.92 -2.59 3.75
C GLY A 351 -27.17 -3.86 2.95
N LEU A 352 -27.28 -5.01 3.61
CA LEU A 352 -27.68 -6.27 3.00
C LEU A 352 -29.14 -6.59 3.35
N PRO A 353 -29.88 -7.33 2.47
CA PRO A 353 -31.21 -7.84 2.77
C PRO A 353 -31.24 -8.70 4.04
N ALA A 354 -32.38 -8.77 4.71
CA ALA A 354 -32.57 -9.53 5.95
C ALA A 354 -32.53 -11.07 5.78
N GLY A 355 -32.39 -11.58 4.54
CA GLY A 355 -32.36 -13.00 4.20
C GLY A 355 -31.07 -13.73 4.60
N ALA A 356 -30.91 -14.90 4.04
CA ALA A 356 -29.69 -15.70 4.20
C ALA A 356 -28.54 -15.08 3.40
N ALA A 357 -27.32 -15.16 3.96
CA ALA A 357 -26.09 -14.79 3.30
C ALA A 357 -25.03 -15.88 3.52
N SER A 358 -24.17 -16.10 2.53
CA SER A 358 -22.97 -16.87 2.72
C SER A 358 -21.93 -16.04 3.49
N VAL A 359 -21.25 -16.67 4.43
CA VAL A 359 -20.20 -16.05 5.26
C VAL A 359 -18.92 -16.85 5.10
N ARG A 360 -17.84 -16.17 4.73
CA ARG A 360 -16.51 -16.75 4.58
C ARG A 360 -15.51 -16.05 5.50
N ASP A 361 -14.79 -16.81 6.30
CA ASP A 361 -13.66 -16.34 7.07
C ASP A 361 -12.43 -16.24 6.17
N LEU A 362 -11.91 -15.02 5.97
CA LEU A 362 -10.81 -14.75 5.04
C LEU A 362 -9.44 -15.17 5.58
N TRP A 363 -9.31 -15.26 6.92
CA TRP A 363 -8.07 -15.73 7.52
C TRP A 363 -7.99 -17.26 7.57
N ALA A 364 -9.11 -17.91 7.84
CA ALA A 364 -9.20 -19.36 7.81
C ALA A 364 -9.35 -19.92 6.40
N ALA A 365 -9.59 -19.07 5.39
CA ALA A 365 -9.93 -19.43 4.01
C ALA A 365 -11.07 -20.45 3.95
N LYS A 366 -12.09 -20.28 4.79
CA LYS A 366 -13.15 -21.27 5.03
C LYS A 366 -14.52 -20.63 5.06
N ASP A 367 -15.48 -21.31 4.43
CA ASP A 367 -16.90 -20.96 4.57
C ASP A 367 -17.38 -21.40 5.95
N VAL A 368 -17.95 -20.46 6.70
CA VAL A 368 -18.49 -20.73 8.05
C VAL A 368 -19.98 -21.06 8.04
N GLY A 369 -20.56 -21.17 6.84
CA GLY A 369 -21.93 -21.53 6.60
C GLY A 369 -22.84 -20.31 6.33
N PRO A 370 -24.10 -20.55 5.92
CA PRO A 370 -25.07 -19.49 5.77
C PRO A 370 -25.52 -18.96 7.12
N ALA A 371 -25.71 -17.65 7.21
CA ALA A 371 -26.30 -16.99 8.36
C ALA A 371 -27.49 -16.10 7.90
N THR A 372 -28.50 -15.93 8.75
CA THR A 372 -29.69 -15.17 8.43
C THR A 372 -29.79 -13.93 9.31
N GLY A 373 -29.86 -12.77 8.69
CA GLY A 373 -30.02 -11.48 9.37
C GLY A 373 -28.81 -10.96 10.12
N SER A 374 -27.92 -11.83 10.61
CA SER A 374 -26.72 -11.46 11.37
C SER A 374 -25.68 -12.57 11.43
N TYR A 375 -24.46 -12.20 11.85
CA TYR A 375 -23.39 -13.13 12.21
C TYR A 375 -22.69 -12.66 13.50
N THR A 376 -22.40 -13.59 14.40
CA THR A 376 -21.67 -13.32 15.63
C THR A 376 -20.36 -14.11 15.66
N ALA A 377 -19.24 -13.39 15.74
CA ALA A 377 -17.95 -13.97 16.11
C ALA A 377 -17.85 -14.02 17.62
N THR A 378 -17.69 -15.23 18.18
CA THR A 378 -17.50 -15.42 19.63
C THR A 378 -16.03 -15.41 19.98
N ASN A 379 -15.70 -14.89 21.18
CA ASN A 379 -14.33 -14.91 21.72
C ASN A 379 -13.28 -14.28 20.79
N VAL A 380 -13.61 -13.16 20.12
CA VAL A 380 -12.63 -12.39 19.37
C VAL A 380 -11.55 -11.93 20.33
N PRO A 381 -10.28 -12.37 20.19
CA PRO A 381 -9.24 -12.07 21.17
C PRO A 381 -8.96 -10.57 21.29
N SER A 382 -8.24 -10.18 22.34
CA SER A 382 -7.67 -8.84 22.49
C SER A 382 -6.83 -8.47 21.27
N HIS A 383 -6.90 -7.19 20.84
CA HIS A 383 -6.14 -6.62 19.73
C HIS A 383 -6.27 -7.42 18.41
N SER A 384 -7.44 -7.99 18.16
CA SER A 384 -7.63 -8.85 17.00
C SER A 384 -8.86 -8.48 16.16
N VAL A 385 -8.97 -9.12 15.01
CA VAL A 385 -10.05 -8.93 14.04
C VAL A 385 -10.50 -10.28 13.49
N VAL A 386 -11.80 -10.45 13.34
CA VAL A 386 -12.38 -11.48 12.47
C VAL A 386 -12.77 -10.79 11.17
N MET A 387 -12.18 -11.22 10.07
CA MET A 387 -12.39 -10.62 8.75
C MET A 387 -13.19 -11.56 7.87
N LEU A 388 -14.33 -11.08 7.40
CA LEU A 388 -15.33 -11.88 6.70
C LEU A 388 -15.61 -11.30 5.32
N LYS A 389 -15.93 -12.17 4.37
CA LYS A 389 -16.67 -11.83 3.15
C LYS A 389 -18.09 -12.34 3.28
N ILE A 390 -19.07 -11.45 3.12
CA ILE A 390 -20.48 -11.74 3.25
C ILE A 390 -21.15 -11.45 1.91
N VAL A 391 -21.87 -12.44 1.38
CA VAL A 391 -22.61 -12.33 0.11
C VAL A 391 -24.05 -12.74 0.35
N SER A 392 -24.98 -11.80 0.23
CA SER A 392 -26.41 -12.10 0.31
C SER A 392 -26.95 -12.48 -1.05
N THR A 393 -27.75 -13.53 -1.11
CA THR A 393 -28.57 -13.81 -2.27
C THR A 393 -29.68 -12.78 -2.41
N PRO A 394 -30.03 -12.36 -3.63
CA PRO A 394 -31.14 -11.45 -3.87
C PRO A 394 -32.47 -11.95 -3.32
#